data_0b604b999350304795e4a4ef13ee3120
#
_entry.id   0b604b999350304795e4a4ef13ee3120
#
_cell.length_a   1.000
_cell.length_b   1.000
_cell.length_c   1.000
_cell.angle_alpha   90.00
_cell.angle_beta   90.00
_cell.angle_gamma   90.00
#
_symmetry.space_group_name_H-M   'P 1'
#
loop_
_entity.id
_entity.type
_entity.pdbx_description
1 polymer ?
#
loop_
_entity_poly.entity_id
_entity_poly.type
_entity_poly.pdbx_seq_one_letter_code
_entity_poly.pdbx_strand_id
1 'polypeptide(L)'
;LFSRPQSLLHVAPEQCFYKRFRNSDIINYTTTDLLSPLADVKADICNLPFEDNSYDMILCNHVLEHIPDDHTAMKELYRVLKPGGTAVLQIPLENDREVTFEDDSITDKVERAKIFGQYDHVRVYGMDYFDRLKSIGFQVLAVDYTAQLSPEELDRYRLAAGELIPVVRKPHLD
;
A
#
# COMPACT_ATOMS: atom_id res chain seq x y z
N LEU A 1 -9.57 -12.98 5.14
CA LEU A 1 -8.68 -12.81 3.99
C LEU A 1 -7.96 -14.11 3.62
N PHE A 2 -7.42 -14.87 4.57
CA PHE A 2 -6.57 -16.04 4.33
C PHE A 2 -7.27 -17.37 4.62
N SER A 3 -8.49 -17.57 4.12
CA SER A 3 -9.28 -18.79 4.35
C SER A 3 -9.18 -19.82 3.21
N ARG A 4 -8.53 -19.48 2.11
CA ARG A 4 -8.36 -20.34 0.91
C ARG A 4 -6.96 -20.12 0.30
N PRO A 5 -6.48 -21.06 -0.52
CA PRO A 5 -5.25 -20.84 -1.30
C PRO A 5 -5.33 -19.60 -2.17
N GLN A 6 -4.28 -18.77 -2.13
CA GLN A 6 -4.21 -17.52 -2.89
C GLN A 6 -2.77 -17.07 -3.14
N SER A 7 -2.58 -16.28 -4.21
CA SER A 7 -1.31 -15.64 -4.52
C SER A 7 -1.25 -14.24 -3.88
N LEU A 8 -0.18 -13.97 -3.14
CA LEU A 8 0.07 -12.71 -2.45
C LEU A 8 1.35 -12.06 -2.97
N LEU A 9 1.25 -10.84 -3.49
CA LEU A 9 2.39 -9.97 -3.74
C LEU A 9 2.57 -9.02 -2.55
N HIS A 10 3.76 -8.98 -2.00
CA HIS A 10 4.13 -8.05 -0.92
C HIS A 10 5.23 -7.12 -1.41
N VAL A 11 4.88 -5.86 -1.61
CA VAL A 11 5.81 -4.80 -2.02
C VAL A 11 6.48 -4.24 -0.78
N ALA A 12 7.79 -4.04 -0.81
CA ALA A 12 8.62 -3.59 0.32
C ALA A 12 8.36 -4.40 1.61
N PRO A 13 8.64 -5.72 1.61
CA PRO A 13 8.12 -6.63 2.63
C PRO A 13 8.64 -6.33 4.03
N GLU A 14 7.72 -6.12 4.97
CA GLU A 14 8.03 -5.94 6.39
C GLU A 14 8.36 -7.26 7.06
N GLN A 15 9.36 -7.25 7.92
CA GLN A 15 9.84 -8.47 8.62
C GLN A 15 8.76 -9.14 9.48
N CYS A 16 7.84 -8.37 10.05
CA CYS A 16 6.77 -8.89 10.90
C CYS A 16 5.80 -9.82 10.14
N PHE A 17 5.55 -9.55 8.86
CA PHE A 17 4.68 -10.37 8.01
C PHE A 17 5.45 -11.43 7.22
N TYR A 18 6.72 -11.16 6.88
CA TYR A 18 7.54 -12.01 6.00
C TYR A 18 7.55 -13.47 6.43
N LYS A 19 7.94 -13.77 7.67
CA LYS A 19 8.02 -15.14 8.18
C LYS A 19 6.65 -15.82 8.21
N ARG A 20 5.60 -15.07 8.58
CA ARG A 20 4.23 -15.60 8.68
C ARG A 20 3.71 -16.04 7.32
N PHE A 21 3.86 -15.20 6.29
CA PHE A 21 3.38 -15.52 4.95
C PHE A 21 4.27 -16.55 4.25
N ARG A 22 5.59 -16.47 4.44
CA ARG A 22 6.54 -17.44 3.87
C ARG A 22 6.32 -18.87 4.36
N ASN A 23 5.87 -19.06 5.57
CA ASN A 23 5.61 -20.36 6.20
C ASN A 23 4.14 -20.82 6.06
N SER A 24 3.34 -20.16 5.25
CA SER A 24 1.93 -20.51 5.07
C SER A 24 1.75 -21.51 3.92
N ASP A 25 1.10 -22.63 4.19
CA ASP A 25 0.80 -23.66 3.18
C ASP A 25 -0.28 -23.24 2.17
N ILE A 26 -1.03 -22.15 2.46
CA ILE A 26 -2.14 -21.67 1.63
C ILE A 26 -1.83 -20.36 0.91
N ILE A 27 -0.65 -19.78 1.09
CA ILE A 27 -0.25 -18.53 0.45
C ILE A 27 0.92 -18.78 -0.49
N ASN A 28 0.69 -18.60 -1.79
CA ASN A 28 1.79 -18.49 -2.75
C ASN A 28 2.35 -17.08 -2.64
N TYR A 29 3.42 -16.92 -1.84
CA TYR A 29 3.97 -15.66 -1.40
C TYR A 29 5.13 -15.21 -2.27
N THR A 30 4.99 -14.05 -2.88
CA THR A 30 6.03 -13.36 -3.66
C THR A 30 6.32 -12.01 -3.04
N THR A 31 7.59 -11.66 -2.91
CA THR A 31 8.02 -10.35 -2.43
C THR A 31 8.76 -9.58 -3.51
N THR A 32 8.52 -8.26 -3.57
CA THR A 32 9.22 -7.37 -4.50
C THR A 32 9.65 -6.08 -3.82
N ASP A 33 10.80 -5.58 -4.18
CA ASP A 33 11.35 -4.31 -3.73
C ASP A 33 12.52 -3.93 -4.66
N LEU A 34 12.84 -2.64 -4.72
CA LEU A 34 13.97 -2.17 -5.52
C LEU A 34 15.32 -2.60 -4.93
N LEU A 35 15.48 -2.55 -3.60
CA LEU A 35 16.75 -2.70 -2.90
C LEU A 35 16.74 -3.77 -1.80
N SER A 36 15.60 -4.05 -1.19
CA SER A 36 15.50 -4.92 -0.02
C SER A 36 16.08 -6.33 -0.26
N PRO A 37 16.88 -6.86 0.66
CA PRO A 37 17.36 -8.24 0.60
C PRO A 37 16.25 -9.28 0.84
N LEU A 38 15.08 -8.86 1.31
CA LEU A 38 13.91 -9.73 1.52
C LEU A 38 13.09 -9.92 0.23
N ALA A 39 13.40 -9.19 -0.84
CA ALA A 39 12.70 -9.31 -2.10
C ALA A 39 13.13 -10.56 -2.89
N ASP A 40 12.15 -11.36 -3.28
CA ASP A 40 12.35 -12.48 -4.23
C ASP A 40 12.66 -11.94 -5.63
N VAL A 41 12.01 -10.82 -5.99
CA VAL A 41 12.17 -10.14 -7.27
C VAL A 41 12.52 -8.69 -7.02
N LYS A 42 13.69 -8.25 -7.52
CA LYS A 42 14.06 -6.84 -7.49
C LYS A 42 13.44 -6.12 -8.67
N ALA A 43 12.55 -5.17 -8.39
CA ALA A 43 11.82 -4.43 -9.40
C ALA A 43 11.44 -3.04 -8.94
N ASP A 44 11.30 -2.13 -9.90
CA ASP A 44 10.64 -0.85 -9.72
C ASP A 44 9.12 -1.07 -9.69
N ILE A 45 8.44 -0.51 -8.71
CA ILE A 45 6.97 -0.58 -8.59
C ILE A 45 6.25 0.05 -9.79
N CYS A 46 6.89 0.99 -10.48
CA CYS A 46 6.38 1.59 -11.71
C CYS A 46 6.52 0.70 -12.95
N ASN A 47 7.22 -0.45 -12.84
CA ASN A 47 7.42 -1.41 -13.94
C ASN A 47 7.61 -2.82 -13.39
N LEU A 48 6.53 -3.41 -12.90
CA LEU A 48 6.53 -4.72 -12.26
C LEU A 48 6.69 -5.84 -13.31
N PRO A 49 7.67 -6.77 -13.15
CA PRO A 49 7.93 -7.86 -14.11
C PRO A 49 6.98 -9.06 -13.92
N PHE A 50 5.72 -8.78 -13.60
CA PHE A 50 4.67 -9.78 -13.41
C PHE A 50 3.61 -9.66 -14.49
N GLU A 51 2.99 -10.79 -14.83
CA GLU A 51 1.89 -10.81 -15.79
C GLU A 51 0.64 -10.11 -15.23
N ASP A 52 -0.23 -9.66 -16.12
CA ASP A 52 -1.53 -9.10 -15.77
C ASP A 52 -2.35 -10.13 -14.96
N ASN A 53 -3.09 -9.67 -13.98
CA ASN A 53 -4.01 -10.50 -13.21
C ASN A 53 -3.36 -11.74 -12.55
N SER A 54 -2.15 -11.58 -11.99
CA SER A 54 -1.36 -12.68 -11.41
C SER A 54 -1.67 -12.93 -9.93
N TYR A 55 -2.06 -11.87 -9.21
CA TYR A 55 -2.18 -11.93 -7.75
C TYR A 55 -3.61 -11.78 -7.27
N ASP A 56 -4.01 -12.61 -6.30
CA ASP A 56 -5.29 -12.52 -5.61
C ASP A 56 -5.28 -11.38 -4.58
N MET A 57 -4.10 -11.12 -4.03
CA MET A 57 -3.91 -10.11 -2.98
C MET A 57 -2.58 -9.36 -3.14
N ILE A 58 -2.58 -8.07 -2.80
CA ILE A 58 -1.38 -7.23 -2.74
C ILE A 58 -1.32 -6.54 -1.38
N LEU A 59 -0.11 -6.52 -0.78
CA LEU A 59 0.25 -5.64 0.32
C LEU A 59 1.31 -4.66 -0.17
N CYS A 60 1.03 -3.37 -0.01
CA CYS A 60 1.95 -2.28 -0.36
C CYS A 60 1.76 -1.18 0.69
N ASN A 61 2.57 -1.27 1.75
CA ASN A 61 2.47 -0.40 2.90
C ASN A 61 3.67 0.55 2.95
N HIS A 62 3.41 1.84 3.11
CA HIS A 62 4.44 2.87 3.23
C HIS A 62 5.46 2.85 2.08
N VAL A 63 4.95 2.85 0.84
CA VAL A 63 5.76 2.85 -0.39
C VAL A 63 5.41 4.03 -1.28
N LEU A 64 4.12 4.29 -1.52
CA LEU A 64 3.68 5.25 -2.53
C LEU A 64 4.08 6.69 -2.22
N GLU A 65 4.26 7.04 -0.96
CA GLU A 65 4.78 8.35 -0.52
C GLU A 65 6.22 8.61 -0.93
N HIS A 66 6.97 7.56 -1.30
CA HIS A 66 8.36 7.66 -1.78
C HIS A 66 8.46 7.69 -3.31
N ILE A 67 7.38 7.36 -4.03
CA ILE A 67 7.40 7.15 -5.48
C ILE A 67 7.00 8.43 -6.21
N PRO A 68 7.89 9.06 -7.00
CA PRO A 68 7.55 10.30 -7.72
C PRO A 68 6.31 10.15 -8.63
N ASP A 69 6.21 9.07 -9.40
CA ASP A 69 5.03 8.77 -10.22
C ASP A 69 4.16 7.70 -9.54
N ASP A 70 3.43 8.09 -8.48
CA ASP A 70 2.53 7.20 -7.76
C ASP A 70 1.38 6.69 -8.64
N HIS A 71 0.96 7.47 -9.63
CA HIS A 71 -0.09 7.09 -10.54
C HIS A 71 0.31 5.89 -11.42
N THR A 72 1.55 5.87 -11.94
CA THR A 72 2.09 4.72 -12.67
C THR A 72 2.26 3.51 -11.74
N ALA A 73 2.74 3.71 -10.52
CA ALA A 73 2.83 2.64 -9.53
C ALA A 73 1.45 2.03 -9.21
N MET A 74 0.44 2.85 -8.96
CA MET A 74 -0.94 2.39 -8.73
C MET A 74 -1.52 1.64 -9.94
N LYS A 75 -1.21 2.06 -11.17
CA LYS A 75 -1.61 1.34 -12.40
C LYS A 75 -0.97 -0.03 -12.48
N GLU A 76 0.31 -0.15 -12.16
CA GLU A 76 1.01 -1.43 -12.15
C GLU A 76 0.43 -2.38 -11.09
N LEU A 77 0.15 -1.88 -9.87
CA LEU A 77 -0.53 -2.66 -8.84
C LEU A 77 -1.93 -3.12 -9.30
N TYR A 78 -2.68 -2.23 -9.96
CA TYR A 78 -3.97 -2.59 -10.55
C TYR A 78 -3.84 -3.64 -11.65
N ARG A 79 -2.85 -3.51 -12.54
CA ARG A 79 -2.61 -4.42 -13.65
C ARG A 79 -2.36 -5.85 -13.16
N VAL A 80 -1.45 -6.01 -12.19
CA VAL A 80 -1.06 -7.32 -11.67
C VAL A 80 -2.09 -7.93 -10.71
N LEU A 81 -3.01 -7.15 -10.16
CA LEU A 81 -4.10 -7.64 -9.32
C LEU A 81 -5.18 -8.30 -10.19
N LYS A 82 -5.66 -9.48 -9.80
CA LYS A 82 -6.75 -10.20 -10.48
C LYS A 82 -8.07 -9.44 -10.35
N PRO A 83 -9.00 -9.56 -11.33
CA PRO A 83 -10.41 -9.18 -11.12
C PRO A 83 -10.97 -9.84 -9.87
N GLY A 84 -11.65 -9.08 -9.00
CA GLY A 84 -12.11 -9.51 -7.68
C GLY A 84 -11.02 -9.59 -6.60
N GLY A 85 -9.75 -9.38 -6.97
CA GLY A 85 -8.62 -9.32 -6.04
C GLY A 85 -8.67 -8.09 -5.12
N THR A 86 -7.97 -8.18 -4.00
CA THR A 86 -7.95 -7.13 -2.95
C THR A 86 -6.51 -6.66 -2.73
N ALA A 87 -6.32 -5.34 -2.57
CA ALA A 87 -5.05 -4.79 -2.14
C ALA A 87 -5.20 -3.92 -0.89
N VAL A 88 -4.19 -3.94 -0.03
CA VAL A 88 -4.00 -2.98 1.06
C VAL A 88 -2.88 -2.04 0.61
N LEU A 89 -3.20 -0.76 0.46
CA LEU A 89 -2.29 0.27 -0.05
C LEU A 89 -2.13 1.36 1.01
N GLN A 90 -1.51 0.98 2.14
CA GLN A 90 -1.34 1.86 3.30
C GLN A 90 -0.29 2.93 3.03
N ILE A 91 -0.62 4.15 3.41
CA ILE A 91 0.27 5.33 3.38
C ILE A 91 0.03 6.17 4.64
N PRO A 92 0.95 7.06 5.02
CA PRO A 92 0.66 8.10 6.01
C PRO A 92 -0.37 9.08 5.43
N LEU A 93 -1.61 8.99 5.93
CA LEU A 93 -2.73 9.82 5.48
C LEU A 93 -2.98 10.95 6.48
N GLU A 94 -2.96 12.20 6.03
CA GLU A 94 -3.39 13.34 6.84
C GLU A 94 -4.90 13.55 6.68
N ASN A 95 -5.68 13.11 7.67
CA ASN A 95 -7.14 13.17 7.63
C ASN A 95 -7.70 14.60 7.55
N ASP A 96 -6.96 15.60 8.05
CA ASP A 96 -7.36 17.03 8.04
C ASP A 96 -6.97 17.72 6.73
N ARG A 97 -6.28 17.04 5.84
CA ARG A 97 -5.84 17.55 4.54
C ARG A 97 -6.79 17.06 3.45
N GLU A 98 -7.44 17.96 2.73
CA GLU A 98 -8.32 17.60 1.62
C GLU A 98 -7.55 17.15 0.38
N VAL A 99 -6.45 17.85 0.04
CA VAL A 99 -5.66 17.63 -1.18
C VAL A 99 -4.22 17.29 -0.83
N THR A 100 -3.71 16.26 -1.47
CA THR A 100 -2.30 15.84 -1.40
C THR A 100 -1.38 16.99 -1.72
N PHE A 101 -0.38 17.20 -0.87
CA PHE A 101 0.67 18.17 -1.11
C PHE A 101 1.92 17.49 -1.66
N GLU A 102 2.38 17.95 -2.80
CA GLU A 102 3.62 17.51 -3.46
C GLU A 102 4.31 18.70 -4.12
N ASP A 103 5.64 18.71 -4.08
CA ASP A 103 6.46 19.75 -4.70
C ASP A 103 7.81 19.18 -5.10
N ASP A 104 7.99 18.96 -6.41
CA ASP A 104 9.20 18.37 -7.00
C ASP A 104 10.44 19.26 -6.86
N SER A 105 10.28 20.55 -6.56
CA SER A 105 11.40 21.47 -6.31
C SER A 105 12.10 21.21 -4.99
N ILE A 106 11.44 20.54 -4.03
CA ILE A 106 12.00 20.20 -2.73
C ILE A 106 12.84 18.94 -2.86
N THR A 107 14.14 19.09 -3.01
CA THR A 107 15.10 17.99 -3.20
C THR A 107 16.02 17.76 -2.02
N ASP A 108 16.20 18.76 -1.15
CA ASP A 108 17.03 18.65 0.05
C ASP A 108 16.40 17.72 1.10
N LYS A 109 17.19 16.77 1.61
CA LYS A 109 16.72 15.74 2.55
C LYS A 109 16.22 16.29 3.88
N VAL A 110 16.84 17.37 4.38
CA VAL A 110 16.46 18.00 5.65
C VAL A 110 15.15 18.75 5.45
N GLU A 111 14.99 19.40 4.32
CA GLU A 111 13.76 20.10 3.95
C GLU A 111 12.62 19.12 3.73
N ARG A 112 12.82 18.00 3.01
CA ARG A 112 11.83 16.92 2.86
C ARG A 112 11.37 16.38 4.21
N ALA A 113 12.31 16.09 5.13
CA ALA A 113 11.96 15.60 6.46
C ALA A 113 11.09 16.58 7.25
N LYS A 114 11.25 17.90 7.07
CA LYS A 114 10.44 18.94 7.73
C LYS A 114 9.05 19.08 7.08
N ILE A 115 8.98 18.96 5.76
CA ILE A 115 7.76 19.27 4.99
C ILE A 115 6.91 18.01 4.80
N PHE A 116 7.53 16.88 4.44
CA PHE A 116 6.85 15.63 4.14
C PHE A 116 6.91 14.60 5.28
N GLY A 117 7.57 14.92 6.39
CA GLY A 117 7.67 14.04 7.56
C GLY A 117 8.85 13.07 7.53
N GLN A 118 9.46 12.80 6.36
CA GLN A 118 10.63 11.93 6.20
C GLN A 118 11.54 12.41 5.06
N TYR A 119 12.84 12.12 5.15
CA TYR A 119 13.88 12.65 4.24
C TYR A 119 13.76 12.17 2.78
N ASP A 120 13.06 11.08 2.54
CA ASP A 120 12.83 10.44 1.22
C ASP A 120 11.37 10.41 0.79
N HIS A 121 10.44 10.99 1.57
CA HIS A 121 9.10 11.27 1.10
C HIS A 121 9.12 12.37 0.03
N VAL A 122 8.22 12.26 -0.92
CA VAL A 122 8.04 13.24 -2.00
C VAL A 122 6.67 13.92 -1.94
N ARG A 123 5.81 13.47 -1.03
CA ARG A 123 4.46 14.04 -0.81
C ARG A 123 3.93 13.75 0.59
N VAL A 124 2.87 14.50 0.93
CA VAL A 124 1.98 14.25 2.06
C VAL A 124 0.59 14.02 1.49
N TYR A 125 0.07 12.80 1.64
CA TYR A 125 -1.25 12.46 1.14
C TYR A 125 -2.37 13.09 1.97
N GLY A 126 -3.33 13.70 1.26
CA GLY A 126 -4.63 14.11 1.77
C GLY A 126 -5.73 13.11 1.43
N MET A 127 -6.96 13.47 1.76
CA MET A 127 -8.15 12.63 1.54
C MET A 127 -8.44 12.35 0.05
N ASP A 128 -7.92 13.16 -0.86
CA ASP A 128 -7.94 12.94 -2.32
C ASP A 128 -7.18 11.68 -2.76
N TYR A 129 -6.37 11.07 -1.87
CA TYR A 129 -5.73 9.78 -2.12
C TYR A 129 -6.74 8.71 -2.55
N PHE A 130 -7.91 8.68 -1.92
CA PHE A 130 -8.98 7.76 -2.29
C PHE A 130 -9.52 8.00 -3.70
N ASP A 131 -9.55 9.26 -4.15
CA ASP A 131 -9.98 9.61 -5.51
C ASP A 131 -8.89 9.29 -6.53
N ARG A 132 -7.61 9.44 -6.18
CA ARG A 132 -6.48 8.92 -6.99
C ARG A 132 -6.66 7.42 -7.24
N LEU A 133 -6.90 6.61 -6.20
CA LEU A 133 -7.14 5.17 -6.33
C LEU A 133 -8.36 4.84 -7.20
N LYS A 134 -9.49 5.55 -7.02
CA LYS A 134 -10.68 5.39 -7.85
C LYS A 134 -10.41 5.73 -9.32
N SER A 135 -9.59 6.75 -9.60
CA SER A 135 -9.23 7.16 -10.96
C SER A 135 -8.49 6.08 -11.76
N ILE A 136 -7.79 5.18 -11.06
CA ILE A 136 -7.13 4.00 -11.64
C ILE A 136 -8.14 2.90 -12.02
N GLY A 137 -9.30 2.89 -11.38
CA GLY A 137 -10.33 1.86 -11.53
C GLY A 137 -10.57 1.00 -10.30
N PHE A 138 -9.89 1.27 -9.20
CA PHE A 138 -10.15 0.56 -7.95
C PHE A 138 -11.50 0.91 -7.33
N GLN A 139 -12.18 -0.09 -6.79
CA GLN A 139 -13.22 0.11 -5.80
C GLN A 139 -12.55 0.31 -4.43
N VAL A 140 -12.74 1.48 -3.84
CA VAL A 140 -12.12 1.82 -2.55
C VAL A 140 -13.02 1.42 -1.40
N LEU A 141 -12.45 0.72 -0.43
CA LEU A 141 -13.05 0.31 0.83
C LEU A 141 -12.17 0.88 1.95
N ALA A 142 -12.37 2.15 2.30
CA ALA A 142 -11.68 2.73 3.45
C ALA A 142 -12.21 2.08 4.74
N VAL A 143 -11.35 1.33 5.44
CA VAL A 143 -11.75 0.55 6.61
C VAL A 143 -11.19 1.18 7.88
N ASP A 144 -12.06 1.69 8.73
CA ASP A 144 -11.72 1.99 10.12
C ASP A 144 -11.79 0.71 10.96
N TYR A 145 -10.66 0.00 11.04
CA TYR A 145 -10.55 -1.19 11.88
C TYR A 145 -10.59 -0.84 13.38
N THR A 146 -10.16 0.36 13.74
CA THR A 146 -10.06 0.83 15.12
C THR A 146 -11.42 1.03 15.77
N ALA A 147 -12.48 1.29 14.99
CA ALA A 147 -13.86 1.39 15.47
C ALA A 147 -14.40 0.10 16.11
N GLN A 148 -13.73 -1.04 15.88
CA GLN A 148 -14.11 -2.34 16.44
C GLN A 148 -13.37 -2.69 17.74
N LEU A 149 -12.40 -1.86 18.14
CA LEU A 149 -11.51 -2.11 19.28
C LEU A 149 -11.94 -1.29 20.50
N SER A 150 -11.72 -1.86 21.69
CA SER A 150 -11.92 -1.13 22.94
C SER A 150 -10.79 -0.11 23.15
N PRO A 151 -11.00 0.92 24.02
CA PRO A 151 -9.95 1.87 24.36
C PRO A 151 -8.69 1.20 24.92
N GLU A 152 -8.84 0.12 25.69
CA GLU A 152 -7.74 -0.66 26.26
C GLU A 152 -6.95 -1.39 25.17
N GLU A 153 -7.63 -1.90 24.13
CA GLU A 153 -6.97 -2.54 22.98
C GLU A 153 -6.23 -1.50 22.13
N LEU A 154 -6.84 -0.32 21.90
CA LEU A 154 -6.18 0.79 21.19
C LEU A 154 -4.89 1.21 21.90
N ASP A 155 -4.94 1.39 23.24
CA ASP A 155 -3.74 1.73 24.01
C ASP A 155 -2.70 0.59 24.01
N ARG A 156 -3.15 -0.65 24.19
CA ARG A 156 -2.28 -1.84 24.18
C ARG A 156 -1.52 -1.99 22.86
N TYR A 157 -2.18 -1.77 21.75
CA TYR A 157 -1.60 -1.94 20.41
C TYR A 157 -1.03 -0.65 19.84
N ARG A 158 -1.14 0.47 20.56
CA ARG A 158 -0.68 1.81 20.14
C ARG A 158 -1.29 2.23 18.80
N LEU A 159 -2.57 1.96 18.61
CA LEU A 159 -3.33 2.34 17.42
C LEU A 159 -3.99 3.70 17.61
N ALA A 160 -3.94 4.51 16.56
CA ALA A 160 -4.68 5.77 16.53
C ALA A 160 -6.16 5.50 16.21
N ALA A 161 -7.06 6.03 17.05
CA ALA A 161 -8.50 5.92 16.78
C ALA A 161 -8.86 6.67 15.47
N GLY A 162 -9.69 6.05 14.65
CA GLY A 162 -10.14 6.64 13.37
C GLY A 162 -9.12 6.54 12.23
N GLU A 163 -8.06 5.77 12.39
CA GLU A 163 -7.12 5.50 11.30
C GLU A 163 -7.79 4.66 10.21
N LEU A 164 -7.82 5.21 9.00
CA LEU A 164 -8.38 4.54 7.84
C LEU A 164 -7.34 3.67 7.14
N ILE A 165 -7.65 2.41 6.98
CA ILE A 165 -6.83 1.48 6.18
C ILE A 165 -7.36 1.51 4.74
N PRO A 166 -6.54 1.94 3.76
CA PRO A 166 -6.91 1.93 2.35
C PRO A 166 -6.95 0.50 1.79
N VAL A 167 -8.09 -0.14 1.91
CA VAL A 167 -8.37 -1.42 1.27
C VAL A 167 -9.03 -1.15 -0.07
N VAL A 168 -8.51 -1.72 -1.14
CA VAL A 168 -9.05 -1.55 -2.49
C VAL A 168 -9.32 -2.89 -3.14
N ARG A 169 -10.23 -2.92 -4.09
CA ARG A 169 -10.57 -4.10 -4.87
C ARG A 169 -10.56 -3.78 -6.36
N LYS A 170 -10.03 -4.68 -7.17
CA LYS A 170 -10.23 -4.64 -8.62
C LYS A 170 -11.61 -5.21 -8.92
N PRO A 171 -12.51 -4.47 -9.57
CA PRO A 171 -13.82 -4.98 -9.95
C PRO A 171 -13.72 -6.25 -10.81
N HIS A 172 -14.75 -7.09 -10.78
CA HIS A 172 -14.89 -8.14 -11.78
C HIS A 172 -15.13 -7.49 -13.17
N LEU A 173 -14.58 -8.08 -14.20
CA LEU A 173 -14.96 -7.73 -15.57
C LEU A 173 -16.34 -8.38 -15.80
N ASP A 174 -17.35 -7.54 -16.09
CA ASP A 174 -18.67 -8.01 -16.52
C ASP A 174 -18.60 -8.66 -17.91
#